data_a00e380c6f0d265cd1a36cd1b2e4aa21
#
_entry.id   a00e380c6f0d265cd1a36cd1b2e4aa21
#
_cell.length_a   1.000
_cell.length_b   1.000
_cell.length_c   1.000
_cell.angle_alpha   90.00
_cell.angle_beta   90.00
_cell.angle_gamma   90.00
#
_symmetry.space_group_name_H-M   'P 1'
#
loop_
_entity.id
_entity.type
_entity.pdbx_description
1 polymer ?
#
loop_
_entity_poly.entity_id
_entity_poly.type
_entity_poly.pdbx_seq_one_letter_code
_entity_poly.pdbx_strand_id
1 'polypeptide(L)'
;MTRPLLLLGALLLAACAGSPPPAAPAPAAAPSGPSCAAALARAGFVFEPAPDRDGPGDCRLRDAVRLSRSHVALDQPLLVSCPTAEHLLRFEADVVQPAAQRHFGQRLARIRHFGGYACRLRNGDTRAIRSEHALGQAIDIAGFDLADGTQITVARHWGEFGPRGAFLRQVAREACSIFHVVLTPRTDALHRSHLHLDIGRWRRCDA
;
A
#
# COMPACT_ATOMS: atom_id res chain seq x y z
N MET A 1 -24.46 92.23 -14.76
CA MET A 1 -24.81 91.11 -15.68
C MET A 1 -24.10 89.88 -15.18
N THR A 2 -24.66 89.09 -14.28
CA THR A 2 -24.10 87.94 -13.64
C THR A 2 -24.84 86.67 -14.07
N ARG A 3 -24.18 85.76 -14.77
CA ARG A 3 -24.71 84.46 -15.17
C ARG A 3 -24.52 83.43 -14.02
N PRO A 4 -25.50 82.62 -13.68
CA PRO A 4 -25.31 81.52 -12.74
C PRO A 4 -24.72 80.30 -13.42
N LEU A 5 -23.76 79.66 -12.79
CA LEU A 5 -23.15 78.38 -13.17
C LEU A 5 -24.06 77.27 -12.64
N LEU A 6 -24.56 76.38 -13.48
CA LEU A 6 -25.29 75.20 -13.11
C LEU A 6 -24.29 74.02 -12.95
N LEU A 7 -24.16 73.52 -11.74
CA LEU A 7 -23.42 72.33 -11.45
C LEU A 7 -24.33 71.08 -11.63
N LEU A 8 -24.07 70.28 -12.66
CA LEU A 8 -24.67 68.97 -12.83
C LEU A 8 -23.91 67.97 -11.94
N GLY A 9 -24.57 67.49 -10.90
CA GLY A 9 -24.09 66.39 -10.11
C GLY A 9 -24.36 65.05 -10.79
N ALA A 10 -23.32 64.29 -11.16
CA ALA A 10 -23.43 62.94 -11.67
C ALA A 10 -23.52 61.96 -10.49
N LEU A 11 -24.68 61.29 -10.36
CA LEU A 11 -24.87 60.19 -9.40
C LEU A 11 -24.24 58.94 -9.98
N LEU A 12 -23.15 58.50 -9.38
CA LEU A 12 -22.53 57.18 -9.66
C LEU A 12 -23.30 56.10 -8.90
N LEU A 13 -24.08 55.30 -9.58
CA LEU A 13 -24.68 54.06 -9.07
C LEU A 13 -23.60 52.98 -9.05
N ALA A 14 -23.08 52.67 -7.87
CA ALA A 14 -22.20 51.51 -7.65
C ALA A 14 -23.04 50.21 -7.68
N ALA A 15 -22.97 49.46 -8.77
CA ALA A 15 -23.51 48.12 -8.86
C ALA A 15 -22.65 47.16 -8.06
N CYS A 16 -23.15 46.66 -6.94
CA CYS A 16 -22.55 45.52 -6.23
C CYS A 16 -22.70 44.25 -7.07
N ALA A 17 -21.70 43.90 -7.84
CA ALA A 17 -21.59 42.58 -8.47
C ALA A 17 -21.28 41.54 -7.38
N GLY A 18 -22.31 40.81 -6.95
CA GLY A 18 -22.12 39.65 -6.07
C GLY A 18 -21.33 38.57 -6.80
N SER A 19 -20.27 38.06 -6.17
CA SER A 19 -19.50 36.94 -6.69
C SER A 19 -20.41 35.72 -6.86
N PRO A 20 -20.29 34.95 -7.95
CA PRO A 20 -21.05 33.73 -8.13
C PRO A 20 -20.68 32.72 -7.04
N PRO A 21 -21.61 31.87 -6.57
CA PRO A 21 -21.30 30.82 -5.60
C PRO A 21 -20.27 29.86 -6.18
N PRO A 22 -19.39 29.29 -5.32
CA PRO A 22 -18.41 28.31 -5.77
C PRO A 22 -19.08 27.12 -6.44
N ALA A 23 -18.60 26.77 -7.62
CA ALA A 23 -19.09 25.62 -8.37
C ALA A 23 -19.04 24.36 -7.49
N ALA A 24 -20.11 23.57 -7.47
CA ALA A 24 -20.15 22.30 -6.80
C ALA A 24 -19.00 21.42 -7.33
N PRO A 25 -18.31 20.66 -6.44
CA PRO A 25 -17.25 19.75 -6.89
C PRO A 25 -17.82 18.79 -7.93
N ALA A 26 -17.14 18.67 -9.06
CA ALA A 26 -17.51 17.73 -10.11
C ALA A 26 -17.55 16.31 -9.49
N PRO A 27 -18.54 15.48 -9.84
CA PRO A 27 -18.59 14.09 -9.36
C PRO A 27 -17.28 13.40 -9.74
N ALA A 28 -16.66 12.73 -8.77
CA ALA A 28 -15.45 11.94 -9.00
C ALA A 28 -15.73 10.97 -10.15
N ALA A 29 -14.88 10.99 -11.19
CA ALA A 29 -15.00 10.08 -12.31
C ALA A 29 -15.04 8.65 -11.78
N ALA A 30 -16.05 7.87 -12.16
CA ALA A 30 -16.11 6.46 -11.83
C ALA A 30 -14.85 5.77 -12.34
N PRO A 31 -14.22 4.87 -11.55
CA PRO A 31 -13.01 4.17 -11.97
C PRO A 31 -13.30 3.39 -13.25
N SER A 32 -12.61 3.74 -14.33
CA SER A 32 -12.71 3.07 -15.62
C SER A 32 -11.86 1.78 -15.58
N GLY A 33 -12.48 0.67 -15.18
CA GLY A 33 -11.82 -0.64 -15.15
C GLY A 33 -12.57 -1.63 -14.23
N PRO A 34 -12.27 -2.92 -14.31
CA PRO A 34 -12.81 -3.85 -13.34
C PRO A 34 -12.35 -3.44 -11.94
N SER A 35 -13.26 -3.44 -10.96
CA SER A 35 -12.90 -3.11 -9.58
C SER A 35 -11.78 -4.03 -9.09
N CYS A 36 -10.91 -3.54 -8.22
CA CYS A 36 -9.85 -4.34 -7.60
C CYS A 36 -10.42 -5.65 -7.00
N ALA A 37 -11.56 -5.59 -6.32
CA ALA A 37 -12.24 -6.78 -5.79
C ALA A 37 -12.55 -7.82 -6.89
N ALA A 38 -12.98 -7.37 -8.08
CA ALA A 38 -13.21 -8.29 -9.21
C ALA A 38 -11.90 -8.90 -9.74
N ALA A 39 -10.79 -8.16 -9.70
CA ALA A 39 -9.47 -8.70 -10.07
C ALA A 39 -8.99 -9.77 -9.08
N LEU A 40 -9.10 -9.53 -7.79
CA LEU A 40 -8.77 -10.50 -6.74
C LEU A 40 -9.64 -11.75 -6.81
N ALA A 41 -10.96 -11.61 -7.04
CA ALA A 41 -11.89 -12.73 -7.18
C ALA A 41 -11.53 -13.59 -8.40
N ARG A 42 -11.25 -12.99 -9.56
CA ARG A 42 -10.82 -13.72 -10.76
C ARG A 42 -9.50 -14.46 -10.55
N ALA A 43 -8.61 -13.92 -9.73
CA ALA A 43 -7.36 -14.59 -9.37
C ALA A 43 -7.53 -15.70 -8.31
N GLY A 44 -8.75 -15.94 -7.83
CA GLY A 44 -9.04 -16.98 -6.85
C GLY A 44 -8.65 -16.64 -5.41
N PHE A 45 -8.48 -15.34 -5.09
CA PHE A 45 -8.27 -14.90 -3.72
C PHE A 45 -9.56 -15.05 -2.91
N VAL A 46 -9.42 -15.46 -1.66
CA VAL A 46 -10.53 -15.53 -0.70
C VAL A 46 -10.41 -14.32 0.23
N PHE A 47 -11.38 -13.43 0.16
CA PHE A 47 -11.39 -12.19 0.91
C PHE A 47 -12.80 -11.70 1.21
N GLU A 48 -12.89 -10.80 2.16
CA GLU A 48 -14.09 -10.03 2.49
C GLU A 48 -13.77 -8.54 2.35
N PRO A 49 -14.67 -7.73 1.76
CA PRO A 49 -14.56 -6.28 1.83
C PRO A 49 -14.51 -5.83 3.30
N ALA A 50 -13.65 -4.92 3.62
CA ALA A 50 -13.55 -4.35 4.95
C ALA A 50 -14.04 -2.88 4.93
N PRO A 51 -14.76 -2.42 5.99
CA PRO A 51 -15.24 -1.06 6.03
C PRO A 51 -14.09 -0.06 6.05
N ASP A 52 -14.31 1.07 5.42
CA ASP A 52 -13.42 2.22 5.53
C ASP A 52 -13.27 2.65 6.98
N ARG A 53 -12.09 3.08 7.38
CA ARG A 53 -11.78 3.50 8.76
C ARG A 53 -10.98 4.79 8.76
N ASP A 54 -11.36 5.68 9.66
CA ASP A 54 -10.55 6.81 10.09
C ASP A 54 -10.04 6.53 11.51
N GLY A 55 -8.82 6.94 11.78
CA GLY A 55 -8.17 6.77 13.07
C GLY A 55 -7.45 8.05 13.51
N PRO A 56 -6.85 8.05 14.70
CA PRO A 56 -6.11 9.20 15.20
C PRO A 56 -4.94 9.55 14.27
N GLY A 57 -4.69 10.84 14.23
CA GLY A 57 -3.71 11.40 13.30
C GLY A 57 -4.03 11.03 11.88
N ASP A 58 -3.55 11.09 10.91
CA ASP A 58 -3.94 10.78 9.52
C ASP A 58 -4.10 9.28 9.19
N CYS A 59 -4.37 8.41 10.15
CA CYS A 59 -4.67 7.00 9.86
C CYS A 59 -5.95 6.91 9.05
N ARG A 60 -5.88 6.29 7.88
CA ARG A 60 -7.02 6.07 7.00
C ARG A 60 -6.89 4.75 6.27
N LEU A 61 -7.87 3.92 6.40
CA LEU A 61 -7.98 2.69 5.60
C LEU A 61 -9.13 2.90 4.61
N ARG A 62 -8.86 2.76 3.32
CA ARG A 62 -9.83 2.94 2.25
C ARG A 62 -9.77 1.78 1.27
N ASP A 63 -10.93 1.47 0.67
CA ASP A 63 -11.05 0.37 -0.30
C ASP A 63 -10.33 -0.88 0.22
N ALA A 64 -10.70 -1.30 1.43
CA ALA A 64 -9.97 -2.33 2.16
C ALA A 64 -10.56 -3.72 1.93
N VAL A 65 -9.68 -4.70 1.98
CA VAL A 65 -10.03 -6.12 1.95
C VAL A 65 -9.32 -6.85 3.09
N ARG A 66 -10.04 -7.82 3.66
CA ARG A 66 -9.49 -8.81 4.60
C ARG A 66 -9.26 -10.11 3.84
N LEU A 67 -8.03 -10.37 3.49
CA LEU A 67 -7.65 -11.61 2.81
C LEU A 67 -7.55 -12.75 3.83
N SER A 68 -8.23 -13.87 3.55
CA SER A 68 -8.07 -15.13 4.29
C SER A 68 -7.09 -16.05 3.57
N ARG A 69 -7.01 -15.94 2.24
CA ARG A 69 -6.15 -16.73 1.38
C ARG A 69 -5.86 -15.96 0.10
N SER A 70 -4.62 -16.02 -0.36
CA SER A 70 -4.19 -15.63 -1.70
C SER A 70 -4.16 -16.86 -2.62
N HIS A 71 -3.27 -16.94 -3.60
CA HIS A 71 -3.01 -18.19 -4.31
C HIS A 71 -2.53 -19.31 -3.36
N VAL A 72 -1.94 -18.92 -2.25
CA VAL A 72 -1.44 -19.80 -1.21
C VAL A 72 -2.10 -19.46 0.14
N ALA A 73 -1.88 -20.28 1.15
CA ALA A 73 -2.34 -19.99 2.49
C ALA A 73 -1.63 -18.74 3.05
N LEU A 74 -2.35 -17.94 3.81
CA LEU A 74 -1.77 -16.96 4.73
C LEU A 74 -1.74 -17.57 6.13
N ASP A 75 -0.75 -17.23 6.96
CA ASP A 75 -0.69 -17.76 8.33
C ASP A 75 -1.73 -17.12 9.26
N GLN A 76 -2.26 -15.96 8.88
CA GLN A 76 -3.36 -15.26 9.54
C GLN A 76 -4.09 -14.37 8.51
N PRO A 77 -5.32 -13.89 8.81
CA PRO A 77 -5.99 -12.94 7.92
C PRO A 77 -5.22 -11.63 7.78
N LEU A 78 -5.08 -11.15 6.54
CA LEU A 78 -4.35 -9.93 6.19
C LEU A 78 -5.32 -8.79 5.84
N LEU A 79 -5.30 -7.70 6.60
CA LEU A 79 -6.09 -6.50 6.33
C LEU A 79 -5.22 -5.45 5.63
N VAL A 80 -5.56 -5.12 4.39
CA VAL A 80 -4.84 -4.15 3.54
C VAL A 80 -5.82 -3.40 2.64
N SER A 81 -5.36 -2.32 2.00
CA SER A 81 -6.10 -1.72 0.89
C SER A 81 -6.12 -2.68 -0.32
N CYS A 82 -7.17 -2.61 -1.12
CA CYS A 82 -7.31 -3.46 -2.29
C CYS A 82 -6.16 -3.30 -3.29
N PRO A 83 -5.65 -2.09 -3.59
CA PRO A 83 -4.43 -1.95 -4.40
C PRO A 83 -3.21 -2.69 -3.83
N THR A 84 -3.05 -2.74 -2.51
CA THR A 84 -1.95 -3.51 -1.88
C THR A 84 -2.12 -5.01 -2.08
N ALA A 85 -3.37 -5.49 -2.03
CA ALA A 85 -3.67 -6.89 -2.33
C ALA A 85 -3.39 -7.26 -3.80
N GLU A 86 -3.63 -6.35 -4.75
CA GLU A 86 -3.24 -6.56 -6.16
C GLU A 86 -1.72 -6.63 -6.36
N HIS A 87 -0.95 -5.83 -5.61
CA HIS A 87 0.51 -5.93 -5.62
C HIS A 87 0.99 -7.26 -5.01
N LEU A 88 0.34 -7.74 -3.95
CA LEU A 88 0.61 -9.07 -3.39
C LEU A 88 0.36 -10.18 -4.41
N LEU A 89 -0.75 -10.10 -5.18
CA LEU A 89 -1.08 -11.05 -6.24
C LEU A 89 0.07 -11.16 -7.26
N ARG A 90 0.53 -10.01 -7.75
CA ARG A 90 1.65 -9.97 -8.71
C ARG A 90 2.95 -10.47 -8.08
N PHE A 91 3.23 -10.08 -6.83
CA PHE A 91 4.40 -10.53 -6.10
C PHE A 91 4.45 -12.05 -5.94
N GLU A 92 3.34 -12.68 -5.61
CA GLU A 92 3.26 -14.15 -5.54
C GLU A 92 3.51 -14.81 -6.90
N ALA A 93 2.81 -14.33 -7.94
CA ALA A 93 2.84 -14.95 -9.26
C ALA A 93 4.17 -14.72 -10.00
N ASP A 94 4.67 -13.49 -9.97
CA ASP A 94 5.77 -13.07 -10.82
C ASP A 94 7.14 -13.19 -10.13
N VAL A 95 7.16 -13.22 -8.77
CA VAL A 95 8.40 -13.23 -7.99
C VAL A 95 8.56 -14.48 -7.16
N VAL A 96 7.63 -14.73 -6.21
CA VAL A 96 7.87 -15.75 -5.18
C VAL A 96 7.75 -17.16 -5.74
N GLN A 97 6.73 -17.46 -6.54
CA GLN A 97 6.55 -18.78 -7.16
C GLN A 97 7.73 -19.16 -8.08
N PRO A 98 8.18 -18.29 -9.01
CA PRO A 98 9.34 -18.58 -9.84
C PRO A 98 10.63 -18.76 -9.05
N ALA A 99 10.83 -17.95 -7.99
CA ALA A 99 12.01 -18.08 -7.13
C ALA A 99 11.98 -19.39 -6.33
N ALA A 100 10.82 -19.79 -5.77
CA ALA A 100 10.67 -21.07 -5.06
C ALA A 100 10.98 -22.25 -5.98
N GLN A 101 10.46 -22.23 -7.20
CA GLN A 101 10.75 -23.25 -8.19
C GLN A 101 12.24 -23.31 -8.56
N ARG A 102 12.88 -22.16 -8.73
CA ARG A 102 14.31 -22.06 -9.12
C ARG A 102 15.25 -22.58 -8.03
N HIS A 103 15.00 -22.21 -6.78
CA HIS A 103 15.90 -22.55 -5.67
C HIS A 103 15.66 -23.93 -5.05
N PHE A 104 14.42 -24.44 -5.14
CA PHE A 104 14.02 -25.64 -4.40
C PHE A 104 13.29 -26.68 -5.26
N GLY A 105 12.91 -26.37 -6.52
CA GLY A 105 12.06 -27.25 -7.32
C GLY A 105 10.65 -27.44 -6.70
N GLN A 106 10.25 -26.53 -5.81
CA GLN A 106 9.02 -26.63 -5.02
C GLN A 106 8.10 -25.43 -5.28
N ARG A 107 6.80 -25.63 -5.03
CA ARG A 107 5.83 -24.54 -5.04
C ARG A 107 5.76 -23.88 -3.68
N LEU A 108 5.45 -22.59 -3.67
CA LEU A 108 5.03 -21.88 -2.46
C LEU A 108 3.70 -22.49 -1.96
N ALA A 109 3.58 -22.74 -0.67
CA ALA A 109 2.37 -23.23 0.00
C ALA A 109 1.76 -22.18 0.95
N ARG A 110 2.59 -21.34 1.57
CA ARG A 110 2.13 -20.32 2.52
C ARG A 110 3.04 -19.12 2.56
N ILE A 111 2.44 -17.95 2.78
CA ILE A 111 3.13 -16.71 3.19
C ILE A 111 2.89 -16.49 4.67
N ARG A 112 3.98 -16.22 5.41
CA ARG A 112 3.96 -15.77 6.81
C ARG A 112 4.16 -14.28 6.84
N HIS A 113 3.36 -13.56 7.64
CA HIS A 113 3.44 -12.11 7.71
C HIS A 113 3.14 -11.58 9.12
N PHE A 114 3.62 -10.38 9.41
CA PHE A 114 3.33 -9.68 10.67
C PHE A 114 2.13 -8.73 10.56
N GLY A 115 1.53 -8.64 9.39
CA GLY A 115 0.32 -7.87 9.16
C GLY A 115 0.44 -6.83 8.06
N GLY A 116 -0.69 -6.16 7.82
CA GLY A 116 -0.85 -5.05 6.89
C GLY A 116 -1.27 -3.78 7.62
N TYR A 117 -2.58 -3.48 7.70
CA TYR A 117 -3.05 -2.27 8.35
C TYR A 117 -2.73 -2.21 9.84
N ALA A 118 -2.07 -1.13 10.24
CA ALA A 118 -1.83 -0.78 11.64
C ALA A 118 -1.75 0.75 11.77
N CYS A 119 -2.66 1.35 12.54
CA CYS A 119 -2.65 2.78 12.80
C CYS A 119 -1.49 3.14 13.72
N ARG A 120 -0.37 3.53 13.13
CA ARG A 120 0.85 3.90 13.86
C ARG A 120 1.72 4.86 13.06
N LEU A 121 2.59 5.58 13.74
CA LEU A 121 3.66 6.35 13.14
C LEU A 121 4.80 5.42 12.69
N ARG A 122 5.65 5.91 11.81
CA ARG A 122 6.80 5.16 11.32
C ARG A 122 7.72 4.79 12.49
N ASN A 123 8.08 3.51 12.58
CA ASN A 123 8.94 2.96 13.63
C ASN A 123 8.46 3.20 15.07
N GLY A 124 7.18 3.61 15.27
CA GLY A 124 6.67 3.96 16.61
C GLY A 124 7.21 5.27 17.17
N ASP A 125 7.99 6.03 16.43
CA ASP A 125 8.51 7.34 16.85
C ASP A 125 7.41 8.40 16.74
N THR A 126 7.06 9.03 17.86
CA THR A 126 5.99 10.04 17.94
C THR A 126 6.28 11.32 17.14
N ARG A 127 7.53 11.54 16.72
CA ARG A 127 7.97 12.65 15.87
C ARG A 127 8.05 12.27 14.39
N ALA A 128 7.87 11.00 14.07
CA ALA A 128 7.96 10.52 12.70
C ALA A 128 6.68 10.80 11.91
N ILE A 129 6.80 10.75 10.59
CA ILE A 129 5.65 10.74 9.69
C ILE A 129 4.87 9.43 9.84
N ARG A 130 3.61 9.44 9.40
CA ARG A 130 2.75 8.25 9.38
C ARG A 130 3.41 7.11 8.61
N SER A 131 3.22 5.89 9.12
CA SER A 131 3.59 4.65 8.43
C SER A 131 2.61 4.35 7.28
N GLU A 132 3.06 3.72 6.21
CA GLU A 132 2.18 3.24 5.13
C GLU A 132 1.24 2.12 5.60
N HIS A 133 1.58 1.40 6.68
CA HIS A 133 0.65 0.51 7.36
C HIS A 133 -0.63 1.23 7.84
N ALA A 134 -0.53 2.50 8.24
CA ALA A 134 -1.67 3.29 8.68
C ALA A 134 -2.66 3.65 7.56
N LEU A 135 -2.29 3.35 6.31
CA LEU A 135 -3.14 3.47 5.12
C LEU A 135 -3.55 2.10 4.54
N GLY A 136 -3.09 0.99 5.14
CA GLY A 136 -3.23 -0.34 4.55
C GLY A 136 -2.38 -0.51 3.29
N GLN A 137 -1.37 0.32 3.08
CA GLN A 137 -0.52 0.34 1.88
C GLN A 137 0.81 -0.40 2.08
N ALA A 138 0.95 -1.18 3.14
CA ALA A 138 2.16 -1.96 3.42
C ALA A 138 1.84 -3.36 3.94
N ILE A 139 2.80 -4.28 3.75
CA ILE A 139 2.79 -5.66 4.26
C ILE A 139 4.19 -5.97 4.81
N ASP A 140 4.25 -6.60 5.98
CA ASP A 140 5.51 -7.10 6.58
C ASP A 140 5.58 -8.62 6.40
N ILE A 141 6.36 -9.10 5.43
CA ILE A 141 6.54 -10.53 5.11
C ILE A 141 7.61 -11.14 6.01
N ALA A 142 7.23 -12.08 6.86
CA ALA A 142 8.11 -12.76 7.81
C ALA A 142 8.78 -14.01 7.23
N GLY A 143 8.18 -14.64 6.20
CA GLY A 143 8.72 -15.85 5.59
C GLY A 143 7.75 -16.57 4.66
N PHE A 144 8.18 -17.77 4.26
CA PHE A 144 7.52 -18.59 3.27
C PHE A 144 7.59 -20.07 3.66
N ASP A 145 6.52 -20.82 3.43
CA ASP A 145 6.52 -22.29 3.53
C ASP A 145 6.35 -22.88 2.13
N LEU A 146 7.16 -23.87 1.81
CA LEU A 146 7.10 -24.60 0.56
C LEU A 146 6.17 -25.83 0.67
N ALA A 147 5.80 -26.40 -0.47
CA ALA A 147 4.88 -27.53 -0.53
C ALA A 147 5.41 -28.81 0.15
N ASP A 148 6.73 -28.96 0.25
CA ASP A 148 7.38 -30.06 0.96
C ASP A 148 7.50 -29.84 2.48
N GLY A 149 6.95 -28.75 3.01
CA GLY A 149 7.02 -28.36 4.42
C GLY A 149 8.28 -27.57 4.80
N THR A 150 9.19 -27.29 3.86
CA THR A 150 10.37 -26.43 4.13
C THR A 150 9.92 -25.05 4.53
N GLN A 151 10.39 -24.58 5.69
CA GLN A 151 10.12 -23.25 6.22
C GLN A 151 11.32 -22.33 6.02
N ILE A 152 11.06 -21.16 5.43
CA ILE A 152 12.07 -20.13 5.15
C ILE A 152 11.61 -18.84 5.84
N THR A 153 12.35 -18.40 6.86
CA THR A 153 12.02 -17.16 7.59
C THR A 153 13.12 -16.12 7.40
N VAL A 154 12.74 -14.88 7.27
CA VAL A 154 13.68 -13.76 7.13
C VAL A 154 14.60 -13.69 8.34
N ALA A 155 14.05 -13.80 9.55
CA ALA A 155 14.80 -13.72 10.80
C ALA A 155 15.97 -14.73 10.91
N ARG A 156 15.81 -15.95 10.38
CA ARG A 156 16.81 -17.01 10.51
C ARG A 156 17.70 -17.15 9.28
N HIS A 157 17.14 -16.96 8.09
CA HIS A 157 17.81 -17.41 6.88
C HIS A 157 18.32 -16.27 5.98
N TRP A 158 18.03 -14.99 6.31
CA TRP A 158 18.48 -13.86 5.49
C TRP A 158 19.99 -13.82 5.28
N GLY A 159 20.76 -14.05 6.32
CA GLY A 159 22.23 -14.04 6.31
C GLY A 159 22.89 -15.35 5.89
N GLU A 160 22.14 -16.41 5.64
CA GLU A 160 22.70 -17.71 5.28
C GLU A 160 23.35 -17.71 3.89
N PHE A 161 24.49 -18.40 3.79
CA PHE A 161 25.08 -18.80 2.52
C PHE A 161 24.42 -20.11 2.10
N GLY A 162 23.45 -20.06 1.20
CA GLY A 162 22.75 -21.25 0.74
C GLY A 162 21.42 -20.93 0.10
N PRO A 163 20.65 -21.97 -0.32
CA PRO A 163 19.43 -21.76 -1.10
C PRO A 163 18.40 -20.88 -0.41
N ARG A 164 18.22 -20.99 0.91
CA ARG A 164 17.24 -20.21 1.67
C ARG A 164 17.59 -18.73 1.69
N GLY A 165 18.83 -18.38 2.01
CA GLY A 165 19.25 -16.98 1.99
C GLY A 165 19.32 -16.41 0.59
N ALA A 166 19.75 -17.21 -0.40
CA ALA A 166 19.75 -16.80 -1.81
C ALA A 166 18.32 -16.52 -2.33
N PHE A 167 17.37 -17.37 -2.00
CA PHE A 167 15.95 -17.19 -2.28
C PHE A 167 15.40 -15.88 -1.69
N LEU A 168 15.60 -15.64 -0.39
CA LEU A 168 15.13 -14.42 0.27
C LEU A 168 15.69 -13.15 -0.36
N ARG A 169 16.99 -13.13 -0.64
CA ARG A 169 17.64 -11.97 -1.30
C ARG A 169 17.19 -11.78 -2.74
N GLN A 170 16.89 -12.86 -3.47
CA GLN A 170 16.31 -12.74 -4.81
C GLN A 170 14.89 -12.19 -4.74
N VAL A 171 14.03 -12.76 -3.87
CA VAL A 171 12.65 -12.31 -3.68
C VAL A 171 12.61 -10.82 -3.31
N ALA A 172 13.48 -10.37 -2.41
CA ALA A 172 13.57 -8.95 -2.04
C ALA A 172 13.97 -8.06 -3.23
N ARG A 173 15.00 -8.43 -4.00
CA ARG A 173 15.41 -7.64 -5.18
C ARG A 173 14.31 -7.56 -6.23
N GLU A 174 13.64 -8.67 -6.53
CA GLU A 174 12.59 -8.71 -7.55
C GLU A 174 11.32 -8.01 -7.07
N ALA A 175 11.04 -7.98 -5.75
CA ALA A 175 9.95 -7.20 -5.17
C ALA A 175 10.03 -5.70 -5.50
N CYS A 176 11.22 -5.15 -5.74
CA CYS A 176 11.42 -3.75 -6.10
C CYS A 176 10.82 -3.37 -7.47
N SER A 177 10.49 -4.35 -8.32
CA SER A 177 9.76 -4.10 -9.57
C SER A 177 8.24 -3.99 -9.36
N ILE A 178 7.74 -4.41 -8.20
CA ILE A 178 6.32 -4.47 -7.87
C ILE A 178 5.96 -3.42 -6.81
N PHE A 179 6.72 -3.37 -5.72
CA PHE A 179 6.51 -2.42 -4.62
C PHE A 179 7.35 -1.16 -4.79
N HIS A 180 6.87 -0.07 -4.25
CA HIS A 180 7.57 1.22 -4.27
C HIS A 180 8.71 1.26 -3.25
N VAL A 181 8.48 0.71 -2.06
CA VAL A 181 9.50 0.59 -1.02
C VAL A 181 9.67 -0.87 -0.65
N VAL A 182 10.91 -1.30 -0.61
CA VAL A 182 11.34 -2.62 -0.11
C VAL A 182 12.43 -2.41 0.91
N LEU A 183 12.12 -2.69 2.19
CA LEU A 183 13.10 -2.66 3.27
C LEU A 183 13.38 -4.09 3.75
N THR A 184 14.63 -4.34 4.11
CA THR A 184 15.12 -5.68 4.42
C THR A 184 16.00 -5.66 5.67
N PRO A 185 16.48 -6.79 6.18
CA PRO A 185 17.48 -6.80 7.24
C PRO A 185 18.77 -6.00 6.97
N ARG A 186 19.00 -5.57 5.72
CA ARG A 186 20.12 -4.68 5.38
C ARG A 186 19.81 -3.21 5.66
N THR A 187 18.53 -2.85 5.77
CA THR A 187 18.09 -1.47 5.98
C THR A 187 18.43 -0.99 7.39
N ASP A 188 17.98 -1.72 8.39
CA ASP A 188 18.18 -1.41 9.80
C ASP A 188 17.75 -2.56 10.72
N ALA A 189 17.96 -2.39 12.01
CA ALA A 189 17.65 -3.41 13.03
C ALA A 189 16.14 -3.67 13.21
N LEU A 190 15.28 -2.75 12.82
CA LEU A 190 13.82 -2.91 12.92
C LEU A 190 13.31 -3.91 11.88
N HIS A 191 13.97 -4.00 10.73
CA HIS A 191 13.63 -4.90 9.63
C HIS A 191 14.36 -6.25 9.67
N ARG A 192 15.11 -6.57 10.77
CA ARG A 192 15.90 -7.81 10.86
C ARG A 192 15.10 -9.11 10.69
N SER A 193 13.78 -9.09 10.90
CA SER A 193 12.92 -10.27 10.92
C SER A 193 11.89 -10.36 9.79
N HIS A 194 11.82 -9.37 8.91
CA HIS A 194 10.82 -9.31 7.84
C HIS A 194 11.29 -8.46 6.66
N LEU A 195 10.59 -8.61 5.55
CA LEU A 195 10.64 -7.69 4.41
C LEU A 195 9.45 -6.74 4.55
N HIS A 196 9.71 -5.45 4.66
CA HIS A 196 8.66 -4.45 4.57
C HIS A 196 8.45 -4.08 3.10
N LEU A 197 7.23 -4.23 2.61
CA LEU A 197 6.84 -3.97 1.22
C LEU A 197 5.70 -2.96 1.20
N ASP A 198 5.88 -1.81 0.55
CA ASP A 198 4.81 -0.81 0.47
C ASP A 198 4.61 -0.21 -0.93
N ILE A 199 3.41 0.32 -1.16
CA ILE A 199 3.01 1.01 -2.39
C ILE A 199 2.80 2.51 -2.17
N GLY A 200 3.38 3.06 -1.09
CA GLY A 200 3.29 4.48 -0.76
C GLY A 200 3.97 5.39 -1.80
N ARG A 201 3.98 6.66 -1.52
CA ARG A 201 4.49 7.69 -2.45
C ARG A 201 6.02 7.66 -2.66
N TRP A 202 6.76 7.10 -1.73
CA TRP A 202 8.22 7.04 -1.78
C TRP A 202 8.70 5.86 -2.61
N ARG A 203 9.93 5.95 -3.11
CA ARG A 203 10.58 4.83 -3.79
C ARG A 203 11.93 4.57 -3.13
N ARG A 204 12.12 3.33 -2.67
CA ARG A 204 13.35 2.87 -2.04
C ARG A 204 13.47 1.36 -2.16
N CYS A 205 14.60 0.88 -2.65
CA CYS A 205 14.89 -0.55 -2.77
C CYS A 205 16.18 -0.86 -2.02
N ASP A 206 16.07 -1.42 -0.81
CA ASP A 206 17.21 -1.80 0.05
C ASP A 206 17.43 -3.33 0.05
N ALA A 207 17.35 -3.98 -1.11
CA ALA A 207 17.42 -5.42 -1.27
C ALA A 207 18.85 -5.97 -1.50
#